data_0d3114b904eb837752c001907cf5ea57
#
_entry.id   0d3114b904eb837752c001907cf5ea57
#
_cell.length_a   1.000
_cell.length_b   1.000
_cell.length_c   1.000
_cell.angle_alpha   90.00
_cell.angle_beta   90.00
_cell.angle_gamma   90.00
#
_symmetry.space_group_name_H-M   'P 1'
#
loop_
_entity.id
_entity.type
_entity.pdbx_description
1 polymer ?
#
loop_
_entity_poly.entity_id
_entity_poly.type
_entity_poly.pdbx_seq_one_letter_code
_entity_poly.pdbx_strand_id
1 'polypeptide(L)'
;MKRSMYAGRVRKEHVGQEITLKGWVGRRRDLGGLIFIDLRDREGIMQLVINPESVEAEVMAKAESLRSEFVIEVTGTVVEREQANDNIPTGAVELQVTSLTVLNTAKTTPFEIKDGIEASDDTRLRYRYLDLRRPEMLNNFKLRAAVTHSIRNYLDDLEFIDVETPMLTKSTPEGARDYLVPSRVSKGHFYALPQSPQITKQLLMNAGFDRYYQIVKCFRDEDLRGDRQPEFTQVDLETSFLNEVEIQDIVEGLIAKVLKDTKGIDVTLPFPRMSYDHAMNFYGSDKPDTRFEMLLQDLTELVKEVDFKVFSEAPVVKAIVVKGAADSYSRKDIDKLTEYAKQFGAKGLAWVKVDKGELAGPVAKFLTGITENLTASLQLEDKDLVLFVADELEVANNTLGALRNRLAKEQGLIDESKFNFLWIVDWPMFEWSEEEGRYMSAHHPFTLPTEETAHHLDGDLAQVRAVAYDIVLNGYELGGGSLRINQKDMQERMFKALGFSAEDAHEQFGFLLEAMDYGFPSHGGLAIGLDRFVMLLAGEDNIREVIAFPKNNKASDPMTQAPSTVASAQLEELALDITLENE
;
A
#
# COMPACT_ATOMS: atom_id res chain seq x y z
N MET A 1 17.30 -20.15 32.86
CA MET A 1 16.33 -21.24 32.62
C MET A 1 15.61 -21.07 31.29
N LYS A 2 15.02 -22.15 30.74
CA LYS A 2 14.16 -22.06 29.57
C LYS A 2 12.81 -21.46 29.99
N ARG A 3 12.20 -20.58 29.20
CA ARG A 3 10.84 -20.07 29.39
C ARG A 3 9.85 -21.26 29.38
N SER A 4 8.91 -21.33 30.33
CA SER A 4 7.85 -22.36 30.34
C SER A 4 6.84 -22.10 29.22
N MET A 5 6.40 -20.83 29.10
CA MET A 5 5.44 -20.38 28.07
C MET A 5 5.55 -18.87 27.90
N TYR A 6 4.80 -18.32 26.95
CA TYR A 6 4.64 -16.87 26.82
C TYR A 6 3.72 -16.32 27.90
N ALA A 7 4.09 -15.17 28.49
CA ALA A 7 3.34 -14.49 29.53
C ALA A 7 1.88 -14.21 29.13
N GLY A 8 1.68 -13.69 27.91
CA GLY A 8 0.36 -13.41 27.38
C GLY A 8 -0.53 -14.62 27.09
N ARG A 9 -0.01 -15.84 27.21
CA ARG A 9 -0.76 -17.10 26.99
C ARG A 9 -1.21 -17.82 28.26
N VAL A 10 -0.89 -17.29 29.42
CA VAL A 10 -1.30 -17.89 30.69
C VAL A 10 -2.82 -17.75 30.88
N ARG A 11 -3.48 -18.80 31.29
CA ARG A 11 -4.94 -18.88 31.49
C ARG A 11 -5.29 -19.65 32.78
N LYS A 12 -6.60 -19.71 33.14
CA LYS A 12 -7.11 -20.42 34.32
C LYS A 12 -6.69 -21.89 34.37
N GLU A 13 -6.52 -22.56 33.25
CA GLU A 13 -6.05 -23.96 33.19
C GLU A 13 -4.63 -24.18 33.72
N HIS A 14 -3.87 -23.11 33.87
CA HIS A 14 -2.51 -23.15 34.44
C HIS A 14 -2.46 -22.88 35.95
N VAL A 15 -3.61 -22.63 36.60
CA VAL A 15 -3.66 -22.39 38.06
C VAL A 15 -3.07 -23.56 38.81
N GLY A 16 -2.23 -23.25 39.80
CA GLY A 16 -1.49 -24.22 40.59
C GLY A 16 -0.16 -24.71 39.98
N GLN A 17 0.12 -24.34 38.70
CA GLN A 17 1.39 -24.70 38.08
C GLN A 17 2.49 -23.69 38.46
N GLU A 18 3.68 -24.20 38.72
CA GLU A 18 4.87 -23.37 38.80
C GLU A 18 5.45 -23.15 37.39
N ILE A 19 5.57 -21.91 36.98
CA ILE A 19 6.05 -21.54 35.64
C ILE A 19 7.14 -20.47 35.70
N THR A 20 8.02 -20.49 34.70
CA THR A 20 9.05 -19.48 34.49
C THR A 20 8.67 -18.62 33.28
N LEU A 21 8.57 -17.30 33.48
CA LEU A 21 8.28 -16.31 32.45
C LEU A 21 9.47 -15.38 32.26
N LYS A 22 9.57 -14.81 31.04
CA LYS A 22 10.58 -13.81 30.71
C LYS A 22 9.92 -12.71 29.86
N GLY A 23 10.29 -11.48 30.11
CA GLY A 23 9.77 -10.34 29.36
C GLY A 23 10.29 -9.01 29.89
N TRP A 24 9.63 -7.96 29.46
CA TRP A 24 9.90 -6.59 29.85
C TRP A 24 8.95 -6.14 30.94
N VAL A 25 9.47 -5.39 31.91
CA VAL A 25 8.66 -4.70 32.92
C VAL A 25 7.88 -3.59 32.24
N GLY A 26 6.56 -3.70 32.18
CA GLY A 26 5.69 -2.63 31.72
C GLY A 26 5.46 -1.61 32.84
N ARG A 27 4.45 -1.85 33.66
CA ARG A 27 4.09 -0.99 34.78
C ARG A 27 4.39 -1.67 36.12
N ARG A 28 5.02 -0.93 37.05
CA ARG A 28 5.20 -1.34 38.44
C ARG A 28 4.30 -0.50 39.34
N ARG A 29 3.62 -1.14 40.28
CA ARG A 29 2.77 -0.52 41.32
C ARG A 29 3.14 -1.08 42.66
N ASP A 30 3.21 -0.22 43.69
CA ASP A 30 3.44 -0.59 45.07
C ASP A 30 2.18 -0.21 45.86
N LEU A 31 1.55 -1.19 46.45
CA LEU A 31 0.31 -1.05 47.23
C LEU A 31 0.51 -1.61 48.63
N GLY A 32 1.04 -0.78 49.51
CA GLY A 32 1.24 -1.14 50.90
C GLY A 32 2.27 -2.26 51.13
N GLY A 33 3.32 -2.30 50.30
CA GLY A 33 4.39 -3.30 50.36
C GLY A 33 4.19 -4.50 49.42
N LEU A 34 3.00 -4.72 48.90
CA LEU A 34 2.76 -5.64 47.77
C LEU A 34 3.16 -4.98 46.46
N ILE A 35 4.08 -5.60 45.73
CA ILE A 35 4.51 -5.10 44.42
C ILE A 35 3.78 -5.85 43.31
N PHE A 36 3.11 -5.09 42.45
CA PHE A 36 2.49 -5.59 41.24
C PHE A 36 3.29 -5.14 40.01
N ILE A 37 3.56 -6.07 39.10
CA ILE A 37 4.30 -5.82 37.87
C ILE A 37 3.50 -6.36 36.68
N ASP A 38 3.32 -5.55 35.65
CA ASP A 38 2.83 -6.00 34.37
C ASP A 38 4.04 -6.49 33.55
N LEU A 39 4.21 -7.79 33.44
CA LEU A 39 5.25 -8.41 32.61
C LEU A 39 4.73 -8.54 31.19
N ARG A 40 5.40 -7.90 30.23
CA ARG A 40 5.01 -7.92 28.83
C ARG A 40 5.95 -8.81 28.02
N ASP A 41 5.37 -9.59 27.14
CA ASP A 41 6.09 -10.25 26.04
C ASP A 41 5.33 -10.10 24.72
N ARG A 42 5.76 -10.81 23.66
CA ARG A 42 5.12 -10.71 22.34
C ARG A 42 3.66 -11.19 22.29
N GLU A 43 3.19 -11.94 23.29
CA GLU A 43 1.83 -12.48 23.30
C GLU A 43 0.89 -11.69 24.21
N GLY A 44 1.43 -10.75 25.01
CA GLY A 44 0.63 -9.89 25.87
C GLY A 44 1.25 -9.62 27.23
N ILE A 45 0.39 -9.37 28.21
CA ILE A 45 0.77 -8.96 29.57
C ILE A 45 0.30 -9.99 30.56
N MET A 46 1.14 -10.28 31.55
CA MET A 46 0.81 -11.08 32.75
C MET A 46 1.09 -10.27 34.01
N GLN A 47 0.12 -10.19 34.92
CA GLN A 47 0.34 -9.58 36.23
C GLN A 47 1.18 -10.50 37.11
N LEU A 48 2.25 -9.94 37.64
CA LEU A 48 3.07 -10.56 38.68
C LEU A 48 2.73 -9.94 40.02
N VAL A 49 2.74 -10.76 41.07
CA VAL A 49 2.57 -10.31 42.46
C VAL A 49 3.76 -10.75 43.26
N ILE A 50 4.43 -9.81 43.94
CA ILE A 50 5.53 -10.06 44.86
C ILE A 50 5.06 -9.66 46.25
N ASN A 51 4.86 -10.68 47.10
CA ASN A 51 4.43 -10.50 48.48
C ASN A 51 5.62 -10.63 49.43
N PRO A 52 5.96 -9.59 50.23
CA PRO A 52 7.10 -9.64 51.15
C PRO A 52 7.02 -10.76 52.19
N GLU A 53 5.82 -11.26 52.48
CA GLU A 53 5.64 -12.38 53.40
C GLU A 53 5.95 -13.76 52.76
N SER A 54 6.01 -13.81 51.41
CA SER A 54 6.16 -15.06 50.67
C SER A 54 7.49 -15.19 49.92
N VAL A 55 8.31 -14.14 49.89
CA VAL A 55 9.59 -14.13 49.18
C VAL A 55 10.74 -13.73 50.09
N GLU A 56 11.96 -14.12 49.71
CA GLU A 56 13.17 -13.67 50.39
C GLU A 56 13.41 -12.16 50.21
N ALA A 57 14.08 -11.54 51.22
CA ALA A 57 14.39 -10.11 51.21
C ALA A 57 15.15 -9.67 49.94
N GLU A 58 15.99 -10.53 49.38
CA GLU A 58 16.72 -10.26 48.12
C GLU A 58 15.77 -10.14 46.92
N VAL A 59 14.74 -10.97 46.81
CA VAL A 59 13.73 -10.92 45.74
C VAL A 59 12.93 -9.61 45.85
N MET A 60 12.56 -9.26 47.09
CA MET A 60 11.84 -8.01 47.37
C MET A 60 12.68 -6.78 46.99
N ALA A 61 13.95 -6.72 47.38
CA ALA A 61 14.85 -5.63 47.03
C ALA A 61 15.02 -5.49 45.49
N LYS A 62 15.12 -6.62 44.77
CA LYS A 62 15.13 -6.63 43.32
C LYS A 62 13.84 -6.05 42.74
N ALA A 63 12.67 -6.48 43.26
CA ALA A 63 11.37 -6.01 42.81
C ALA A 63 11.19 -4.49 43.03
N GLU A 64 11.67 -3.95 44.16
CA GLU A 64 11.67 -2.51 44.45
C GLU A 64 12.55 -1.69 43.46
N SER A 65 13.65 -2.29 43.02
CA SER A 65 14.60 -1.65 42.11
C SER A 65 14.13 -1.61 40.64
N LEU A 66 13.11 -2.39 40.26
CA LEU A 66 12.65 -2.48 38.89
C LEU A 66 12.13 -1.15 38.33
N ARG A 67 12.45 -0.91 37.07
CA ARG A 67 11.95 0.22 36.28
C ARG A 67 11.38 -0.30 34.98
N SER A 68 10.61 0.57 34.31
CA SER A 68 10.03 0.27 33.00
C SER A 68 11.08 -0.22 32.00
N GLU A 69 10.71 -1.21 31.21
CA GLU A 69 11.53 -1.84 30.17
C GLU A 69 12.76 -2.65 30.68
N PHE A 70 12.93 -2.84 31.99
CA PHE A 70 13.89 -3.83 32.48
C PHE A 70 13.48 -5.22 31.97
N VAL A 71 14.46 -6.02 31.58
CA VAL A 71 14.25 -7.42 31.16
C VAL A 71 14.42 -8.32 32.37
N ILE A 72 13.40 -9.09 32.68
CA ILE A 72 13.41 -9.98 33.88
C ILE A 72 13.04 -11.42 33.53
N GLU A 73 13.54 -12.33 34.35
CA GLU A 73 13.10 -13.71 34.48
C GLU A 73 12.41 -13.85 35.82
N VAL A 74 11.23 -14.43 35.84
CA VAL A 74 10.48 -14.70 37.06
C VAL A 74 9.98 -16.15 37.09
N THR A 75 10.03 -16.76 38.22
CA THR A 75 9.39 -18.06 38.49
C THR A 75 8.38 -17.88 39.62
N GLY A 76 7.25 -18.54 39.51
CA GLY A 76 6.21 -18.48 40.53
C GLY A 76 5.04 -19.40 40.20
N THR A 77 4.05 -19.39 41.08
CA THR A 77 2.82 -20.19 40.94
C THR A 77 1.70 -19.34 40.34
N VAL A 78 1.01 -19.86 39.34
CA VAL A 78 -0.19 -19.23 38.77
C VAL A 78 -1.35 -19.38 39.75
N VAL A 79 -2.01 -18.26 40.07
CA VAL A 79 -3.20 -18.24 40.94
C VAL A 79 -4.32 -17.44 40.27
N GLU A 80 -5.56 -17.64 40.73
CA GLU A 80 -6.68 -16.80 40.34
C GLU A 80 -6.54 -15.40 40.96
N ARG A 81 -6.88 -14.36 40.20
CA ARG A 81 -6.93 -13.00 40.74
C ARG A 81 -8.18 -12.81 41.59
N GLU A 82 -8.05 -12.10 42.68
CA GLU A 82 -9.22 -11.70 43.50
C GLU A 82 -10.19 -10.82 42.71
N GLN A 83 -9.67 -9.92 41.87
CA GLN A 83 -10.46 -9.10 40.97
C GLN A 83 -9.96 -9.34 39.53
N ALA A 84 -10.79 -10.00 38.73
CA ALA A 84 -10.50 -10.22 37.32
C ALA A 84 -10.43 -8.90 36.55
N ASN A 85 -9.58 -8.85 35.53
CA ASN A 85 -9.49 -7.74 34.58
C ASN A 85 -9.86 -8.24 33.18
N ASP A 86 -11.07 -7.99 32.76
CA ASP A 86 -11.61 -8.45 31.47
C ASP A 86 -10.98 -7.75 30.26
N ASN A 87 -10.17 -6.71 30.48
CA ASN A 87 -9.51 -5.97 29.39
C ASN A 87 -8.28 -6.67 28.82
N ILE A 88 -7.76 -7.71 29.49
CA ILE A 88 -6.62 -8.49 29.02
C ILE A 88 -6.92 -9.99 29.08
N PRO A 89 -6.44 -10.78 28.11
CA PRO A 89 -6.72 -12.23 28.06
C PRO A 89 -6.24 -13.04 29.27
N THR A 90 -5.23 -12.54 29.98
CA THR A 90 -4.66 -13.15 31.19
C THR A 90 -5.34 -12.65 32.48
N GLY A 91 -6.30 -11.75 32.37
CA GLY A 91 -6.80 -10.96 33.49
C GLY A 91 -7.53 -11.73 34.59
N ALA A 92 -7.85 -12.99 34.38
CA ALA A 92 -8.43 -13.86 35.41
C ALA A 92 -7.36 -14.51 36.34
N VAL A 93 -6.09 -14.40 35.98
CA VAL A 93 -4.97 -15.05 36.70
C VAL A 93 -3.82 -14.08 36.93
N GLU A 94 -2.97 -14.41 37.89
CA GLU A 94 -1.73 -13.70 38.19
C GLU A 94 -0.64 -14.69 38.61
N LEU A 95 0.62 -14.28 38.53
CA LEU A 95 1.76 -15.10 38.99
C LEU A 95 2.22 -14.63 40.36
N GLN A 96 2.10 -15.50 41.36
CA GLN A 96 2.76 -15.30 42.66
C GLN A 96 4.23 -15.66 42.53
N VAL A 97 5.07 -14.64 42.51
CA VAL A 97 6.52 -14.77 42.24
C VAL A 97 7.23 -15.37 43.45
N THR A 98 8.05 -16.37 43.19
CA THR A 98 8.96 -16.99 44.20
C THR A 98 10.41 -16.64 43.93
N SER A 99 10.80 -16.42 42.66
CA SER A 99 12.14 -15.94 42.31
C SER A 99 12.12 -14.89 41.20
N LEU A 100 13.08 -13.97 41.27
CA LEU A 100 13.22 -12.88 40.30
C LEU A 100 14.69 -12.64 39.98
N THR A 101 15.00 -12.58 38.70
CA THR A 101 16.32 -12.22 38.19
C THR A 101 16.20 -11.07 37.19
N VAL A 102 16.97 -10.01 37.39
CA VAL A 102 17.12 -8.95 36.43
C VAL A 102 18.13 -9.40 35.38
N LEU A 103 17.67 -9.63 34.16
CA LEU A 103 18.52 -10.05 33.04
C LEU A 103 19.22 -8.87 32.39
N ASN A 104 18.53 -7.72 32.30
CA ASN A 104 19.11 -6.48 31.81
C ASN A 104 18.32 -5.28 32.32
N THR A 105 19.00 -4.15 32.45
CA THR A 105 18.39 -2.87 32.82
C THR A 105 18.09 -2.03 31.59
N ALA A 106 17.27 -0.99 31.76
CA ALA A 106 16.94 -0.05 30.71
C ALA A 106 17.04 1.40 31.21
N LYS A 107 17.38 2.32 30.32
CA LYS A 107 17.17 3.76 30.53
C LYS A 107 15.70 4.09 30.30
N THR A 108 15.29 5.27 30.75
CA THR A 108 13.97 5.83 30.40
C THR A 108 13.83 5.92 28.88
N THR A 109 12.76 5.34 28.33
CA THR A 109 12.51 5.34 26.91
C THR A 109 12.04 6.71 26.41
N PRO A 110 12.32 7.09 25.14
CA PRO A 110 11.91 8.38 24.59
C PRO A 110 10.39 8.53 24.48
N PHE A 111 9.65 7.42 24.51
CA PHE A 111 8.18 7.37 24.56
C PHE A 111 7.75 6.11 25.31
N GLU A 112 6.50 6.10 25.77
CA GLU A 112 5.92 4.92 26.42
C GLU A 112 5.64 3.80 25.40
N ILE A 113 5.85 2.54 25.83
CA ILE A 113 5.55 1.36 25.00
C ILE A 113 4.07 0.97 25.18
N LYS A 114 3.20 1.75 24.52
CA LYS A 114 1.74 1.53 24.50
C LYS A 114 1.18 2.03 23.16
N ASP A 115 -0.05 1.68 22.86
CA ASP A 115 -0.75 2.19 21.69
C ASP A 115 -1.23 3.63 21.92
N GLY A 116 -1.50 4.36 20.83
CA GLY A 116 -2.00 5.73 20.88
C GLY A 116 -1.00 6.75 21.44
N ILE A 117 0.30 6.59 21.18
CA ILE A 117 1.33 7.55 21.58
C ILE A 117 1.35 8.79 20.68
N GLU A 118 1.74 9.94 21.24
CA GLU A 118 1.88 11.22 20.51
C GLU A 118 3.32 11.47 20.00
N ALA A 119 4.16 10.44 19.94
CA ALA A 119 5.53 10.57 19.43
C ALA A 119 5.53 10.87 17.92
N SER A 120 6.43 11.78 17.49
CA SER A 120 6.59 12.09 16.07
C SER A 120 7.11 10.87 15.28
N ASP A 121 6.80 10.83 13.98
CA ASP A 121 7.30 9.78 13.09
C ASP A 121 8.82 9.65 13.12
N ASP A 122 9.56 10.77 13.11
CA ASP A 122 11.01 10.75 13.18
C ASP A 122 11.52 10.11 14.49
N THR A 123 10.87 10.37 15.61
CA THR A 123 11.21 9.76 16.90
C THR A 123 10.90 8.26 16.88
N ARG A 124 9.75 7.86 16.36
CA ARG A 124 9.37 6.46 16.20
C ARG A 124 10.34 5.70 15.28
N LEU A 125 10.73 6.29 14.17
CA LEU A 125 11.69 5.70 13.22
C LEU A 125 13.11 5.63 13.80
N ARG A 126 13.55 6.65 14.53
CA ARG A 126 14.86 6.64 15.18
C ARG A 126 14.99 5.55 16.25
N TYR A 127 13.93 5.31 16.99
CA TYR A 127 13.85 4.28 18.02
C TYR A 127 12.93 3.13 17.61
N ARG A 128 13.01 2.74 16.33
CA ARG A 128 12.09 1.78 15.73
C ARG A 128 12.00 0.46 16.48
N TYR A 129 13.09 -0.02 17.05
CA TYR A 129 13.13 -1.23 17.90
C TYR A 129 12.30 -1.09 19.19
N LEU A 130 12.05 0.12 19.68
CA LEU A 130 11.11 0.38 20.77
C LEU A 130 9.68 0.50 20.27
N ASP A 131 9.48 1.19 19.17
CA ASP A 131 8.18 1.35 18.53
C ASP A 131 7.56 -0.02 18.16
N LEU A 132 8.38 -0.94 17.66
CA LEU A 132 7.99 -2.31 17.35
C LEU A 132 7.60 -3.17 18.57
N ARG A 133 7.87 -2.72 19.80
CA ARG A 133 7.39 -3.39 21.03
C ARG A 133 5.91 -3.08 21.31
N ARG A 134 5.34 -2.04 20.71
CA ARG A 134 3.93 -1.67 20.95
C ARG A 134 3.01 -2.78 20.41
N PRO A 135 1.93 -3.12 21.14
CA PRO A 135 1.01 -4.19 20.75
C PRO A 135 0.46 -4.04 19.33
N GLU A 136 0.05 -2.84 18.94
CA GLU A 136 -0.43 -2.48 17.60
C GLU A 136 0.58 -2.86 16.52
N MET A 137 1.83 -2.39 16.66
CA MET A 137 2.90 -2.71 15.72
C MET A 137 3.18 -4.21 15.63
N LEU A 138 3.25 -4.88 16.78
CA LEU A 138 3.48 -6.32 16.82
C LEU A 138 2.34 -7.10 16.14
N ASN A 139 1.10 -6.67 16.33
CA ASN A 139 -0.06 -7.29 15.69
C ASN A 139 -0.04 -7.13 14.17
N ASN A 140 0.41 -5.97 13.65
CA ASN A 140 0.60 -5.76 12.21
C ASN A 140 1.61 -6.76 11.63
N PHE A 141 2.70 -7.07 12.35
CA PHE A 141 3.69 -8.08 11.89
C PHE A 141 3.20 -9.51 12.04
N LYS A 142 2.40 -9.82 13.05
CA LYS A 142 1.72 -11.12 13.15
C LYS A 142 0.75 -11.31 11.98
N LEU A 143 -0.04 -10.27 11.64
CA LEU A 143 -0.92 -10.28 10.48
C LEU A 143 -0.12 -10.47 9.19
N ARG A 144 0.96 -9.70 8.98
CA ARG A 144 1.85 -9.85 7.82
C ARG A 144 2.37 -11.27 7.68
N ALA A 145 2.83 -11.89 8.77
CA ALA A 145 3.31 -13.27 8.76
C ALA A 145 2.20 -14.26 8.38
N ALA A 146 0.99 -14.07 8.92
CA ALA A 146 -0.17 -14.91 8.59
C ALA A 146 -0.60 -14.76 7.12
N VAL A 147 -0.62 -13.54 6.60
CA VAL A 147 -0.89 -13.25 5.17
C VAL A 147 0.11 -13.97 4.28
N THR A 148 1.41 -13.80 4.56
CA THR A 148 2.49 -14.44 3.79
C THR A 148 2.37 -15.97 3.80
N HIS A 149 2.06 -16.56 4.96
CA HIS A 149 1.87 -17.99 5.09
C HIS A 149 0.66 -18.49 4.29
N SER A 150 -0.47 -17.79 4.36
CA SER A 150 -1.68 -18.12 3.60
C SER A 150 -1.43 -18.06 2.09
N ILE A 151 -0.72 -17.03 1.61
CA ILE A 151 -0.33 -16.88 0.20
C ILE A 151 0.50 -18.06 -0.27
N ARG A 152 1.56 -18.44 0.47
CA ARG A 152 2.43 -19.56 0.11
C ARG A 152 1.64 -20.87 0.03
N ASN A 153 0.84 -21.17 1.05
CA ASN A 153 0.04 -22.39 1.05
C ASN A 153 -0.90 -22.46 -0.15
N TYR A 154 -1.58 -21.35 -0.49
CA TYR A 154 -2.49 -21.32 -1.63
C TYR A 154 -1.78 -21.57 -2.96
N LEU A 155 -0.65 -20.90 -3.18
CA LEU A 155 0.12 -21.04 -4.42
C LEU A 155 0.80 -22.41 -4.53
N ASP A 156 1.31 -22.95 -3.42
CA ASP A 156 1.89 -24.30 -3.37
C ASP A 156 0.83 -25.38 -3.69
N ASP A 157 -0.40 -25.22 -3.16
CA ASP A 157 -1.53 -26.13 -3.46
C ASP A 157 -1.96 -26.08 -4.95
N LEU A 158 -1.67 -24.97 -5.64
CA LEU A 158 -1.88 -24.83 -7.09
C LEU A 158 -0.65 -25.17 -7.94
N GLU A 159 0.36 -25.82 -7.34
CA GLU A 159 1.58 -26.28 -8.00
C GLU A 159 2.47 -25.16 -8.56
N PHE A 160 2.40 -23.95 -7.97
CA PHE A 160 3.37 -22.90 -8.27
C PHE A 160 4.72 -23.21 -7.63
N ILE A 161 5.79 -22.89 -8.35
CA ILE A 161 7.16 -23.07 -7.89
C ILE A 161 7.69 -21.73 -7.36
N ASP A 162 8.12 -21.68 -6.09
CA ASP A 162 8.81 -20.52 -5.50
C ASP A 162 10.25 -20.46 -6.00
N VAL A 163 10.60 -19.45 -6.79
CA VAL A 163 11.92 -19.31 -7.43
C VAL A 163 12.50 -17.93 -7.13
N GLU A 164 13.68 -17.91 -6.52
CA GLU A 164 14.44 -16.67 -6.32
C GLU A 164 15.06 -16.18 -7.63
N THR A 165 14.94 -14.87 -7.87
CA THR A 165 15.54 -14.19 -9.01
C THR A 165 16.65 -13.24 -8.56
N PRO A 166 17.61 -12.86 -9.43
CA PRO A 166 18.74 -12.03 -9.02
C PRO A 166 18.34 -10.64 -8.50
N MET A 167 19.06 -10.18 -7.47
CA MET A 167 19.00 -8.78 -7.00
C MET A 167 20.04 -7.90 -7.68
N LEU A 168 21.14 -8.46 -8.20
CA LEU A 168 22.13 -7.75 -8.99
C LEU A 168 21.82 -7.99 -10.47
N THR A 169 21.14 -7.05 -11.10
CA THR A 169 20.63 -7.16 -12.46
C THR A 169 21.29 -6.13 -13.39
N LYS A 170 21.02 -6.22 -14.68
CA LYS A 170 21.32 -5.16 -15.64
C LYS A 170 20.29 -4.05 -15.47
N SER A 171 20.71 -2.78 -15.55
CA SER A 171 19.79 -1.65 -15.62
C SER A 171 18.91 -1.75 -16.86
N THR A 172 17.60 -1.64 -16.66
CA THR A 172 16.60 -1.67 -17.72
C THR A 172 15.56 -0.57 -17.46
N PRO A 173 15.11 0.16 -18.48
CA PRO A 173 14.13 1.22 -18.31
C PRO A 173 12.72 0.62 -18.07
N GLU A 174 12.24 0.67 -16.83
CA GLU A 174 10.91 0.15 -16.44
C GLU A 174 10.02 1.22 -15.75
N GLY A 175 10.23 2.50 -16.04
CA GLY A 175 9.39 3.58 -15.54
C GLY A 175 10.00 4.39 -14.40
N ALA A 176 10.45 3.78 -13.28
CA ALA A 176 11.17 4.47 -12.21
C ALA A 176 12.70 4.51 -12.49
N ARG A 177 13.43 5.29 -11.70
CA ARG A 177 14.91 5.26 -11.73
C ARG A 177 15.41 4.03 -10.96
N ASP A 178 16.52 3.47 -11.47
CA ASP A 178 17.18 2.33 -10.83
C ASP A 178 18.14 2.78 -9.72
N TYR A 179 18.23 1.99 -8.66
CA TYR A 179 19.35 2.05 -7.73
C TYR A 179 20.55 1.32 -8.32
N LEU A 180 21.68 2.00 -8.47
CA LEU A 180 22.89 1.45 -9.09
C LEU A 180 23.85 0.91 -8.04
N VAL A 181 24.47 -0.23 -8.31
CA VAL A 181 25.48 -0.88 -7.49
C VAL A 181 26.78 -1.02 -8.31
N PRO A 182 27.88 -0.34 -7.95
CA PRO A 182 29.10 -0.39 -8.74
C PRO A 182 29.78 -1.76 -8.63
N SER A 183 30.36 -2.24 -9.74
CA SER A 183 31.12 -3.48 -9.80
C SER A 183 32.60 -3.25 -9.47
N ARG A 184 33.12 -3.90 -8.42
CA ARG A 184 34.54 -3.90 -8.09
C ARG A 184 35.38 -4.67 -9.12
N VAL A 185 34.82 -5.76 -9.65
CA VAL A 185 35.52 -6.64 -10.61
C VAL A 185 35.57 -6.03 -12.00
N SER A 186 34.46 -5.41 -12.43
CA SER A 186 34.35 -4.74 -13.73
C SER A 186 34.24 -3.24 -13.50
N LYS A 187 35.40 -2.58 -13.28
CA LYS A 187 35.44 -1.13 -12.98
C LYS A 187 34.75 -0.33 -14.09
N GLY A 188 33.98 0.69 -13.69
CA GLY A 188 33.19 1.53 -14.59
C GLY A 188 31.87 0.88 -15.05
N HIS A 189 31.55 -0.33 -14.56
CA HIS A 189 30.28 -0.99 -14.81
C HIS A 189 29.46 -1.10 -13.52
N PHE A 190 28.14 -1.14 -13.68
CA PHE A 190 27.20 -1.15 -12.58
C PHE A 190 26.19 -2.28 -12.75
N TYR A 191 25.80 -2.87 -11.63
CA TYR A 191 24.54 -3.57 -11.51
C TYR A 191 23.44 -2.57 -11.16
N ALA A 192 22.19 -2.94 -11.38
CA ALA A 192 21.02 -2.26 -10.85
C ALA A 192 20.25 -3.18 -9.92
N LEU A 193 19.62 -2.62 -8.87
CA LEU A 193 18.65 -3.34 -8.08
C LEU A 193 17.32 -3.41 -8.85
N PRO A 194 16.63 -4.56 -8.90
CA PRO A 194 15.49 -4.75 -9.78
C PRO A 194 14.26 -3.96 -9.30
N GLN A 195 13.58 -3.32 -10.24
CA GLN A 195 12.28 -2.68 -9.98
C GLN A 195 11.17 -3.73 -9.83
N SER A 196 11.32 -4.85 -10.53
CA SER A 196 10.52 -6.07 -10.43
C SER A 196 11.28 -7.22 -11.10
N PRO A 197 10.91 -8.49 -10.87
CA PRO A 197 11.50 -9.63 -11.57
C PRO A 197 10.89 -9.89 -12.96
N GLN A 198 10.36 -8.86 -13.64
CA GLN A 198 9.55 -8.99 -14.85
C GLN A 198 10.21 -9.82 -15.95
N ILE A 199 11.44 -9.49 -16.32
CA ILE A 199 12.12 -10.19 -17.43
C ILE A 199 12.48 -11.62 -17.01
N THR A 200 12.98 -11.80 -15.79
CA THR A 200 13.40 -13.12 -15.30
C THR A 200 12.25 -14.10 -15.16
N LYS A 201 11.08 -13.64 -14.71
CA LYS A 201 9.89 -14.52 -14.63
C LYS A 201 9.38 -14.92 -16.01
N GLN A 202 9.46 -14.04 -17.02
CA GLN A 202 9.15 -14.39 -18.40
C GLN A 202 10.13 -15.47 -18.93
N LEU A 203 11.42 -15.34 -18.64
CA LEU A 203 12.40 -16.35 -19.01
C LEU A 203 12.17 -17.69 -18.30
N LEU A 204 11.65 -17.69 -17.06
CA LEU A 204 11.23 -18.92 -16.37
C LEU A 204 10.07 -19.60 -17.09
N MET A 205 9.15 -18.85 -17.69
CA MET A 205 8.09 -19.44 -18.54
C MET A 205 8.69 -20.11 -19.77
N ASN A 206 9.65 -19.45 -20.45
CA ASN A 206 10.39 -20.04 -21.56
C ASN A 206 11.22 -21.27 -21.15
N ALA A 207 11.67 -21.32 -19.91
CA ALA A 207 12.37 -22.47 -19.32
C ALA A 207 11.43 -23.63 -18.93
N GLY A 208 10.10 -23.48 -19.09
CA GLY A 208 9.13 -24.52 -18.83
C GLY A 208 8.69 -24.67 -17.38
N PHE A 209 8.87 -23.65 -16.55
CA PHE A 209 8.40 -23.66 -15.15
C PHE A 209 6.87 -23.64 -15.01
N ASP A 210 6.17 -23.16 -16.02
CA ASP A 210 4.72 -23.14 -16.15
C ASP A 210 3.97 -22.27 -15.13
N ARG A 211 4.26 -22.42 -13.83
CA ARG A 211 3.69 -21.66 -12.73
C ARG A 211 4.78 -21.23 -11.76
N TYR A 212 5.08 -19.96 -11.74
CA TYR A 212 6.11 -19.34 -10.90
C TYR A 212 5.47 -18.37 -9.92
N TYR A 213 5.99 -18.32 -8.70
CA TYR A 213 5.79 -17.18 -7.80
C TYR A 213 7.04 -16.86 -7.01
N GLN A 214 7.07 -15.66 -6.46
CA GLN A 214 8.11 -15.23 -5.51
C GLN A 214 7.54 -14.13 -4.61
N ILE A 215 7.87 -14.15 -3.32
CA ILE A 215 7.68 -13.00 -2.43
C ILE A 215 9.00 -12.26 -2.40
N VAL A 216 9.09 -11.16 -3.16
CA VAL A 216 10.35 -10.56 -3.58
C VAL A 216 10.47 -9.08 -3.21
N LYS A 217 11.69 -8.66 -2.85
CA LYS A 217 12.03 -7.24 -2.73
C LYS A 217 12.16 -6.59 -4.09
N CYS A 218 11.54 -5.41 -4.21
CA CYS A 218 11.62 -4.53 -5.36
C CYS A 218 12.15 -3.16 -4.93
N PHE A 219 12.80 -2.45 -5.84
CA PHE A 219 13.50 -1.20 -5.56
C PHE A 219 13.13 -0.16 -6.63
N ARG A 220 12.69 1.03 -6.20
CA ARG A 220 12.37 2.14 -7.10
C ARG A 220 12.81 3.45 -6.49
N ASP A 221 13.67 4.18 -7.22
CA ASP A 221 14.09 5.53 -6.83
C ASP A 221 13.09 6.55 -7.38
N GLU A 222 12.04 6.81 -6.62
CA GLU A 222 10.94 7.70 -6.96
C GLU A 222 10.48 8.51 -5.75
N ASP A 223 9.64 9.52 -5.98
CA ASP A 223 9.08 10.34 -4.92
C ASP A 223 8.22 9.50 -3.97
N LEU A 224 8.48 9.66 -2.67
CA LEU A 224 7.79 8.89 -1.63
C LEU A 224 6.45 9.51 -1.25
N ARG A 225 5.49 8.64 -0.99
CA ARG A 225 4.14 8.95 -0.50
C ARG A 225 3.80 8.02 0.67
N GLY A 226 2.64 8.23 1.30
CA GLY A 226 2.20 7.39 2.42
C GLY A 226 2.11 5.89 2.12
N ASP A 227 1.90 5.54 0.86
CA ASP A 227 1.78 4.17 0.35
C ASP A 227 2.97 3.72 -0.54
N ARG A 228 4.11 4.45 -0.52
CA ARG A 228 5.32 4.16 -1.31
C ARG A 228 6.56 4.16 -0.46
N GLN A 229 7.48 3.24 -0.77
CA GLN A 229 8.81 3.12 -0.18
C GLN A 229 9.83 2.85 -1.28
N PRO A 230 11.11 3.27 -1.12
CA PRO A 230 12.15 3.01 -2.13
C PRO A 230 12.48 1.52 -2.25
N GLU A 231 12.23 0.76 -1.21
CA GLU A 231 12.26 -0.70 -1.19
C GLU A 231 10.95 -1.25 -0.62
N PHE A 232 10.32 -2.18 -1.31
CA PHE A 232 9.04 -2.75 -0.95
C PHE A 232 8.98 -4.22 -1.35
N THR A 233 7.92 -4.92 -0.96
CA THR A 233 7.78 -6.35 -1.24
C THR A 233 6.56 -6.60 -2.13
N GLN A 234 6.75 -7.40 -3.17
CA GLN A 234 5.68 -7.91 -4.02
C GLN A 234 5.48 -9.41 -3.81
N VAL A 235 4.24 -9.85 -3.96
CA VAL A 235 3.92 -11.23 -4.34
C VAL A 235 3.85 -11.22 -5.86
N ASP A 236 4.83 -11.79 -6.49
CA ASP A 236 4.97 -11.82 -7.94
C ASP A 236 4.67 -13.21 -8.47
N LEU A 237 3.87 -13.32 -9.50
CA LEU A 237 3.50 -14.58 -10.14
C LEU A 237 3.48 -14.48 -11.66
N GLU A 238 3.76 -15.62 -12.32
CA GLU A 238 3.68 -15.74 -13.77
C GLU A 238 3.23 -17.17 -14.13
N THR A 239 2.43 -17.27 -15.19
CA THR A 239 1.86 -18.54 -15.67
C THR A 239 1.97 -18.68 -17.19
N SER A 240 2.18 -19.89 -17.67
CA SER A 240 2.11 -20.21 -19.10
C SER A 240 0.72 -20.74 -19.48
N PHE A 241 0.32 -20.48 -20.73
CA PHE A 241 -0.87 -21.06 -21.38
C PHE A 241 -2.24 -20.67 -20.78
N LEU A 242 -2.28 -19.73 -19.86
CA LEU A 242 -3.53 -19.19 -19.30
C LEU A 242 -3.91 -17.88 -19.98
N ASN A 243 -5.22 -17.61 -20.07
CA ASN A 243 -5.74 -16.31 -20.46
C ASN A 243 -5.89 -15.39 -19.25
N GLU A 244 -6.26 -14.13 -19.49
CA GLU A 244 -6.37 -13.11 -18.43
C GLU A 244 -7.44 -13.45 -17.38
N VAL A 245 -8.54 -14.08 -17.77
CA VAL A 245 -9.61 -14.46 -16.83
C VAL A 245 -9.15 -15.58 -15.91
N GLU A 246 -8.47 -16.60 -16.44
CA GLU A 246 -7.92 -17.70 -15.66
C GLU A 246 -6.86 -17.22 -14.66
N ILE A 247 -6.05 -16.23 -15.02
CA ILE A 247 -5.09 -15.60 -14.10
C ILE A 247 -5.83 -14.80 -13.01
N GLN A 248 -6.87 -14.05 -13.39
CA GLN A 248 -7.71 -13.33 -12.43
C GLN A 248 -8.38 -14.27 -11.44
N ASP A 249 -8.89 -15.41 -11.89
CA ASP A 249 -9.53 -16.43 -11.03
C ASP A 249 -8.55 -16.98 -9.97
N ILE A 250 -7.29 -17.22 -10.35
CA ILE A 250 -6.23 -17.61 -9.39
C ILE A 250 -6.02 -16.54 -8.33
N VAL A 251 -5.94 -15.28 -8.74
CA VAL A 251 -5.72 -14.15 -7.82
C VAL A 251 -6.94 -13.92 -6.92
N GLU A 252 -8.14 -14.04 -7.45
CA GLU A 252 -9.38 -13.96 -6.65
C GLU A 252 -9.42 -15.03 -5.56
N GLY A 253 -9.07 -16.27 -5.92
CA GLY A 253 -8.97 -17.37 -4.96
C GLY A 253 -7.91 -17.16 -3.90
N LEU A 254 -6.76 -16.58 -4.27
CA LEU A 254 -5.70 -16.20 -3.34
C LEU A 254 -6.20 -15.16 -2.33
N ILE A 255 -6.83 -14.08 -2.81
CA ILE A 255 -7.37 -13.01 -1.96
C ILE A 255 -8.46 -13.55 -1.03
N ALA A 256 -9.39 -14.35 -1.55
CA ALA A 256 -10.45 -14.98 -0.75
C ALA A 256 -9.87 -15.86 0.37
N LYS A 257 -8.85 -16.66 0.06
CA LYS A 257 -8.14 -17.49 1.05
C LYS A 257 -7.46 -16.65 2.13
N VAL A 258 -6.74 -15.62 1.75
CA VAL A 258 -6.05 -14.72 2.70
C VAL A 258 -7.05 -14.06 3.64
N LEU A 259 -8.15 -13.50 3.13
CA LEU A 259 -9.18 -12.86 3.95
C LEU A 259 -9.85 -13.86 4.91
N LYS A 260 -10.13 -15.07 4.43
CA LYS A 260 -10.70 -16.13 5.28
C LYS A 260 -9.75 -16.52 6.40
N ASP A 261 -8.49 -16.78 6.07
CA ASP A 261 -7.49 -17.27 7.04
C ASP A 261 -7.10 -16.20 8.07
N THR A 262 -7.05 -14.93 7.68
CA THR A 262 -6.49 -13.86 8.52
C THR A 262 -7.54 -12.99 9.20
N LYS A 263 -8.72 -12.85 8.60
CA LYS A 263 -9.81 -11.99 9.09
C LYS A 263 -11.11 -12.75 9.35
N GLY A 264 -11.23 -14.00 8.90
CA GLY A 264 -12.48 -14.76 8.97
C GLY A 264 -13.58 -14.24 8.03
N ILE A 265 -13.21 -13.43 7.03
CA ILE A 265 -14.14 -12.79 6.10
C ILE A 265 -14.29 -13.66 4.85
N ASP A 266 -15.52 -13.91 4.44
CA ASP A 266 -15.86 -14.50 3.15
C ASP A 266 -16.16 -13.39 2.15
N VAL A 267 -15.56 -13.44 0.97
CA VAL A 267 -15.79 -12.52 -0.14
C VAL A 267 -16.56 -13.23 -1.27
N THR A 268 -17.40 -12.46 -1.96
CA THR A 268 -18.14 -12.98 -3.10
C THR A 268 -17.26 -12.97 -4.35
N LEU A 269 -17.17 -14.10 -5.04
CA LEU A 269 -16.48 -14.25 -6.31
C LEU A 269 -17.48 -14.48 -7.46
N PRO A 270 -17.17 -14.12 -8.72
CA PRO A 270 -15.98 -13.34 -9.12
C PRO A 270 -16.08 -11.87 -8.71
N PHE A 271 -14.95 -11.19 -8.62
CA PHE A 271 -14.93 -9.74 -8.41
C PHE A 271 -15.47 -9.00 -9.64
N PRO A 272 -16.14 -7.83 -9.46
CA PRO A 272 -16.59 -7.01 -10.57
C PRO A 272 -15.43 -6.61 -11.50
N ARG A 273 -15.72 -6.51 -12.80
CA ARG A 273 -14.80 -5.97 -13.82
C ARG A 273 -15.33 -4.63 -14.31
N MET A 274 -14.46 -3.64 -14.38
CA MET A 274 -14.77 -2.29 -14.83
C MET A 274 -13.73 -1.89 -15.88
N SER A 275 -14.16 -1.31 -17.00
CA SER A 275 -13.22 -0.79 -17.98
C SER A 275 -12.50 0.45 -17.45
N TYR A 276 -11.26 0.65 -17.88
CA TYR A 276 -10.49 1.87 -17.57
C TYR A 276 -11.27 3.15 -17.91
N ASP A 277 -11.88 3.20 -19.09
CA ASP A 277 -12.66 4.37 -19.51
C ASP A 277 -13.85 4.64 -18.58
N HIS A 278 -14.53 3.60 -18.11
CA HIS A 278 -15.62 3.75 -17.14
C HIS A 278 -15.11 4.28 -15.80
N ALA A 279 -14.02 3.72 -15.29
CA ALA A 279 -13.40 4.15 -14.04
C ALA A 279 -12.99 5.63 -14.10
N MET A 280 -12.33 6.04 -15.17
CA MET A 280 -11.92 7.44 -15.37
C MET A 280 -13.11 8.37 -15.53
N ASN A 281 -14.12 7.99 -16.29
CA ASN A 281 -15.28 8.85 -16.58
C ASN A 281 -16.20 9.08 -15.37
N PHE A 282 -16.41 8.04 -14.55
CA PHE A 282 -17.40 8.08 -13.47
C PHE A 282 -16.78 8.21 -12.06
N TYR A 283 -15.53 7.82 -11.88
CA TYR A 283 -14.85 7.92 -10.59
C TYR A 283 -13.66 8.90 -10.61
N GLY A 284 -13.21 9.28 -11.81
CA GLY A 284 -12.06 10.16 -11.98
C GLY A 284 -10.74 9.53 -11.53
N SER A 285 -10.65 8.21 -11.57
CA SER A 285 -9.49 7.45 -11.12
C SER A 285 -9.46 6.05 -11.71
N ASP A 286 -8.27 5.55 -12.02
CA ASP A 286 -7.98 4.16 -12.39
C ASP A 286 -8.05 3.17 -11.22
N LYS A 287 -8.23 3.67 -10.00
CA LYS A 287 -8.38 2.91 -8.75
C LYS A 287 -9.56 3.42 -7.92
N PRO A 288 -10.79 3.23 -8.40
CA PRO A 288 -11.97 3.78 -7.77
C PRO A 288 -12.27 3.14 -6.41
N ASP A 289 -12.65 3.97 -5.44
CA ASP A 289 -13.30 3.48 -4.22
C ASP A 289 -14.79 3.33 -4.46
N THR A 290 -15.27 2.11 -4.47
CA THR A 290 -16.68 1.77 -4.73
C THR A 290 -17.51 1.55 -3.48
N ARG A 291 -16.99 1.90 -2.28
CA ARG A 291 -17.73 1.79 -1.01
C ARG A 291 -18.80 2.85 -0.84
N PHE A 292 -18.79 3.88 -1.69
CA PHE A 292 -19.76 4.96 -1.70
C PHE A 292 -20.05 5.41 -3.14
N GLU A 293 -21.17 6.06 -3.35
CA GLU A 293 -21.59 6.67 -4.60
C GLU A 293 -20.89 8.01 -4.84
N MET A 294 -21.54 9.04 -5.35
CA MET A 294 -20.99 10.34 -5.73
C MET A 294 -20.19 10.25 -7.05
N LEU A 295 -20.84 9.69 -8.07
CA LEU A 295 -20.23 9.54 -9.39
C LEU A 295 -20.09 10.90 -10.10
N LEU A 296 -19.03 11.04 -10.90
CA LEU A 296 -18.84 12.16 -11.80
C LEU A 296 -19.94 12.15 -12.89
N GLN A 297 -20.52 13.31 -13.16
CA GLN A 297 -21.53 13.50 -14.18
C GLN A 297 -21.01 14.44 -15.27
N ASP A 298 -21.07 14.03 -16.52
CA ASP A 298 -20.73 14.88 -17.66
C ASP A 298 -21.90 15.79 -18.02
N LEU A 299 -21.67 17.07 -17.98
CA LEU A 299 -22.65 18.11 -18.25
C LEU A 299 -22.29 18.97 -19.47
N THR A 300 -21.24 18.60 -20.19
CA THR A 300 -20.67 19.41 -21.28
C THR A 300 -21.74 19.90 -22.28
N GLU A 301 -22.55 19.00 -22.80
CA GLU A 301 -23.60 19.34 -23.75
C GLU A 301 -24.76 20.15 -23.09
N LEU A 302 -25.04 19.87 -21.81
CA LEU A 302 -26.12 20.57 -21.09
C LEU A 302 -25.79 22.04 -20.83
N VAL A 303 -24.53 22.38 -20.62
CA VAL A 303 -24.09 23.73 -20.24
C VAL A 303 -23.47 24.51 -21.41
N LYS A 304 -23.46 23.95 -22.60
CA LYS A 304 -22.80 24.51 -23.79
C LYS A 304 -23.36 25.88 -24.23
N GLU A 305 -24.66 26.09 -24.04
CA GLU A 305 -25.37 27.32 -24.45
C GLU A 305 -25.60 28.29 -23.29
N VAL A 306 -25.08 28.04 -22.08
CA VAL A 306 -25.24 28.98 -20.97
C VAL A 306 -24.34 30.21 -21.16
N ASP A 307 -24.83 31.39 -20.76
CA ASP A 307 -24.06 32.64 -20.82
C ASP A 307 -23.03 32.74 -19.69
N PHE A 308 -22.15 31.72 -19.66
CA PHE A 308 -21.01 31.67 -18.76
C PHE A 308 -19.82 31.03 -19.47
N LYS A 309 -18.90 31.86 -19.93
CA LYS A 309 -17.78 31.48 -20.82
C LYS A 309 -16.95 30.32 -20.26
N VAL A 310 -16.77 30.28 -18.95
CA VAL A 310 -16.01 29.17 -18.29
C VAL A 310 -16.63 27.80 -18.61
N PHE A 311 -17.96 27.73 -18.77
CA PHE A 311 -18.64 26.47 -19.11
C PHE A 311 -18.78 26.30 -20.65
N SER A 312 -19.21 27.35 -21.34
CA SER A 312 -19.51 27.23 -22.77
C SER A 312 -18.27 27.08 -23.67
N GLU A 313 -17.10 27.53 -23.21
CA GLU A 313 -15.83 27.45 -23.95
C GLU A 313 -14.92 26.28 -23.47
N ALA A 314 -15.26 25.60 -22.37
CA ALA A 314 -14.46 24.48 -21.87
C ALA A 314 -14.62 23.23 -22.74
N PRO A 315 -13.54 22.48 -22.98
CA PRO A 315 -13.61 21.17 -23.65
C PRO A 315 -14.57 20.20 -22.94
N VAL A 316 -14.55 20.19 -21.63
CA VAL A 316 -15.38 19.31 -20.78
C VAL A 316 -15.85 20.07 -19.53
N VAL A 317 -17.11 19.87 -19.15
CA VAL A 317 -17.67 20.29 -17.85
C VAL A 317 -18.25 19.09 -17.15
N LYS A 318 -17.67 18.74 -16.02
CA LYS A 318 -18.17 17.66 -15.16
C LYS A 318 -18.53 18.17 -13.77
N ALA A 319 -19.38 17.41 -13.09
CA ALA A 319 -19.80 17.74 -11.73
C ALA A 319 -19.87 16.51 -10.83
N ILE A 320 -19.79 16.76 -9.52
CA ILE A 320 -20.18 15.82 -8.47
C ILE A 320 -21.23 16.45 -7.58
N VAL A 321 -22.14 15.63 -7.04
CA VAL A 321 -23.17 16.04 -6.10
C VAL A 321 -22.87 15.49 -4.72
N VAL A 322 -22.71 16.39 -3.74
CA VAL A 322 -22.56 16.01 -2.34
C VAL A 322 -23.93 16.12 -1.69
N LYS A 323 -24.59 14.98 -1.54
CA LYS A 323 -25.97 14.89 -1.05
C LYS A 323 -26.12 15.47 0.35
N GLY A 324 -27.12 16.37 0.53
CA GLY A 324 -27.48 16.96 1.83
C GLY A 324 -26.41 17.85 2.48
N ALA A 325 -25.33 18.22 1.76
CA ALA A 325 -24.15 18.86 2.33
C ALA A 325 -24.10 20.39 2.19
N ALA A 326 -25.14 21.03 1.66
CA ALA A 326 -25.16 22.48 1.46
C ALA A 326 -24.85 23.28 2.72
N ASP A 327 -25.39 22.86 3.86
CA ASP A 327 -25.21 23.56 5.14
C ASP A 327 -23.87 23.14 5.82
N SER A 328 -23.26 22.03 5.44
CA SER A 328 -21.99 21.53 6.00
C SER A 328 -20.78 22.29 5.50
N TYR A 329 -20.87 22.95 4.35
CA TYR A 329 -19.76 23.70 3.74
C TYR A 329 -20.09 25.20 3.68
N SER A 330 -19.38 25.99 4.47
CA SER A 330 -19.39 27.45 4.32
C SER A 330 -18.66 27.87 3.04
N ARG A 331 -18.80 29.15 2.64
CA ARG A 331 -18.03 29.71 1.51
C ARG A 331 -16.53 29.52 1.72
N LYS A 332 -16.03 29.73 2.95
CA LYS A 332 -14.62 29.55 3.30
C LYS A 332 -14.16 28.10 3.14
N ASP A 333 -15.04 27.13 3.42
CA ASP A 333 -14.71 25.73 3.23
C ASP A 333 -14.65 25.35 1.74
N ILE A 334 -15.57 25.91 0.93
CA ILE A 334 -15.51 25.73 -0.52
C ILE A 334 -14.27 26.44 -1.13
N ASP A 335 -13.85 27.58 -0.59
CA ASP A 335 -12.59 28.22 -0.99
C ASP A 335 -11.38 27.29 -0.72
N LYS A 336 -11.37 26.55 0.40
CA LYS A 336 -10.32 25.52 0.67
C LYS A 336 -10.42 24.34 -0.32
N LEU A 337 -11.62 23.92 -0.70
CA LEU A 337 -11.78 22.89 -1.73
C LEU A 337 -11.28 23.39 -3.09
N THR A 338 -11.45 24.67 -3.39
CA THR A 338 -10.91 25.29 -4.61
C THR A 338 -9.38 25.27 -4.61
N GLU A 339 -8.74 25.63 -3.49
CA GLU A 339 -7.28 25.53 -3.38
C GLU A 339 -6.78 24.07 -3.49
N TYR A 340 -7.53 23.12 -2.96
CA TYR A 340 -7.23 21.71 -3.14
C TYR A 340 -7.39 21.26 -4.61
N ALA A 341 -8.43 21.70 -5.30
CA ALA A 341 -8.65 21.41 -6.71
C ALA A 341 -7.52 21.91 -7.62
N LYS A 342 -6.91 23.06 -7.29
CA LYS A 342 -5.77 23.60 -8.03
C LYS A 342 -4.53 22.69 -8.00
N GLN A 343 -4.36 21.85 -6.98
CA GLN A 343 -3.26 20.90 -6.90
C GLN A 343 -3.34 19.81 -7.98
N PHE A 344 -4.52 19.65 -8.59
CA PHE A 344 -4.77 18.70 -9.70
C PHE A 344 -4.88 19.39 -11.06
N GLY A 345 -4.46 20.66 -11.15
CA GLY A 345 -4.43 21.43 -12.39
C GLY A 345 -5.68 22.24 -12.70
N ALA A 346 -6.76 22.13 -11.94
CA ALA A 346 -7.98 22.90 -12.17
C ALA A 346 -7.74 24.40 -11.97
N LYS A 347 -8.24 25.22 -12.90
CA LYS A 347 -8.15 26.69 -12.84
C LYS A 347 -9.08 27.29 -11.79
N GLY A 348 -10.13 26.57 -11.40
CA GLY A 348 -11.10 26.98 -10.40
C GLY A 348 -12.11 25.89 -10.12
N LEU A 349 -12.98 26.15 -9.14
CA LEU A 349 -14.07 25.25 -8.75
C LEU A 349 -15.36 26.07 -8.71
N ALA A 350 -16.27 25.82 -9.64
CA ALA A 350 -17.60 26.41 -9.64
C ALA A 350 -18.53 25.58 -8.75
N TRP A 351 -19.54 26.24 -8.15
CA TRP A 351 -20.44 25.54 -7.26
C TRP A 351 -21.83 26.19 -7.16
N VAL A 352 -22.81 25.36 -6.86
CA VAL A 352 -24.14 25.78 -6.43
C VAL A 352 -24.61 24.92 -5.26
N LYS A 353 -25.52 25.45 -4.47
CA LYS A 353 -26.28 24.77 -3.42
C LYS A 353 -27.75 24.73 -3.82
N VAL A 354 -28.45 23.70 -3.43
CA VAL A 354 -29.91 23.64 -3.53
C VAL A 354 -30.52 24.08 -2.20
N ASP A 355 -31.32 25.13 -2.21
CA ASP A 355 -32.08 25.60 -1.04
C ASP A 355 -33.54 25.81 -1.43
N LYS A 356 -34.45 25.04 -0.81
CA LYS A 356 -35.89 25.04 -1.08
C LYS A 356 -36.25 24.85 -2.54
N GLY A 357 -35.48 24.01 -3.25
CA GLY A 357 -35.68 23.71 -4.65
C GLY A 357 -35.12 24.75 -5.64
N GLU A 358 -34.44 25.79 -5.15
CA GLU A 358 -33.79 26.81 -5.95
C GLU A 358 -32.25 26.66 -5.90
N LEU A 359 -31.57 27.03 -6.99
CA LEU A 359 -30.11 27.05 -7.03
C LEU A 359 -29.60 28.37 -6.43
N ALA A 360 -28.67 28.27 -5.49
CA ALA A 360 -28.00 29.39 -4.85
C ALA A 360 -26.47 29.24 -5.00
N GLY A 361 -25.77 30.34 -5.24
CA GLY A 361 -24.30 30.34 -5.36
C GLY A 361 -23.79 31.21 -6.49
N PRO A 362 -22.47 31.32 -6.66
CA PRO A 362 -21.87 32.25 -7.61
C PRO A 362 -22.27 32.04 -9.07
N VAL A 363 -22.49 30.77 -9.46
CA VAL A 363 -22.83 30.44 -10.85
C VAL A 363 -24.32 30.18 -11.06
N ALA A 364 -25.16 30.18 -9.99
CA ALA A 364 -26.59 29.91 -10.08
C ALA A 364 -27.34 30.78 -11.11
N LYS A 365 -27.01 32.06 -11.16
CA LYS A 365 -27.64 33.01 -12.09
C LYS A 365 -27.46 32.66 -13.59
N PHE A 366 -26.39 31.98 -13.94
CA PHE A 366 -26.10 31.54 -15.29
C PHE A 366 -26.83 30.25 -15.68
N LEU A 367 -27.28 29.49 -14.68
CA LEU A 367 -27.93 28.18 -14.82
C LEU A 367 -29.47 28.29 -14.82
N THR A 368 -30.03 29.47 -14.63
CA THR A 368 -31.49 29.69 -14.50
C THR A 368 -32.29 29.09 -15.67
N GLY A 369 -31.76 29.20 -16.91
CA GLY A 369 -32.44 28.69 -18.11
C GLY A 369 -32.42 27.16 -18.24
N ILE A 370 -31.57 26.46 -17.48
CA ILE A 370 -31.41 25.01 -17.56
C ILE A 370 -31.66 24.31 -16.21
N THR A 371 -32.16 25.04 -15.21
CA THR A 371 -32.32 24.52 -13.81
C THR A 371 -33.11 23.22 -13.79
N GLU A 372 -34.21 23.09 -14.51
CA GLU A 372 -35.03 21.87 -14.53
C GLU A 372 -34.24 20.66 -15.09
N ASN A 373 -33.54 20.88 -16.22
CA ASN A 373 -32.76 19.85 -16.89
C ASN A 373 -31.56 19.45 -16.02
N LEU A 374 -30.90 20.42 -15.37
CA LEU A 374 -29.78 20.17 -14.46
C LEU A 374 -30.24 19.38 -13.24
N THR A 375 -31.38 19.77 -12.64
CA THR A 375 -31.97 19.08 -11.49
C THR A 375 -32.33 17.63 -11.83
N ALA A 376 -32.91 17.41 -13.00
CA ALA A 376 -33.25 16.06 -13.46
C ALA A 376 -32.01 15.22 -13.76
N SER A 377 -31.02 15.78 -14.47
CA SER A 377 -29.78 15.09 -14.83
C SER A 377 -28.96 14.67 -13.60
N LEU A 378 -28.82 15.58 -12.62
CA LEU A 378 -28.06 15.35 -11.40
C LEU A 378 -28.88 14.75 -10.26
N GLN A 379 -30.19 14.56 -10.46
CA GLN A 379 -31.12 14.08 -9.42
C GLN A 379 -31.02 14.92 -8.12
N LEU A 380 -31.03 16.28 -8.31
CA LEU A 380 -30.82 17.19 -7.18
C LEU A 380 -31.98 17.18 -6.20
N GLU A 381 -31.64 17.19 -4.93
CA GLU A 381 -32.55 17.30 -3.79
C GLU A 381 -32.24 18.56 -2.97
N ASP A 382 -33.15 18.92 -2.08
CA ASP A 382 -32.92 20.05 -1.18
C ASP A 382 -31.67 19.80 -0.31
N LYS A 383 -30.88 20.86 -0.09
CA LYS A 383 -29.60 20.82 0.63
C LYS A 383 -28.45 20.08 -0.06
N ASP A 384 -28.55 19.77 -1.33
CA ASP A 384 -27.40 19.26 -2.10
C ASP A 384 -26.38 20.38 -2.39
N LEU A 385 -25.10 20.01 -2.42
CA LEU A 385 -24.00 20.83 -2.89
C LEU A 385 -23.47 20.24 -4.19
N VAL A 386 -23.40 21.05 -5.25
CA VAL A 386 -22.86 20.66 -6.56
C VAL A 386 -21.54 21.37 -6.80
N LEU A 387 -20.53 20.63 -7.14
CA LEU A 387 -19.19 21.13 -7.48
C LEU A 387 -18.92 20.82 -8.96
N PHE A 388 -18.47 21.83 -9.72
CA PHE A 388 -18.20 21.72 -11.16
C PHE A 388 -16.73 22.00 -11.44
N VAL A 389 -16.15 21.22 -12.36
CA VAL A 389 -14.86 21.51 -12.97
C VAL A 389 -15.04 21.61 -14.48
N ALA A 390 -14.57 22.73 -15.06
CA ALA A 390 -14.60 23.03 -16.48
C ALA A 390 -13.15 23.18 -16.96
N ASP A 391 -12.63 22.17 -17.65
CA ASP A 391 -11.23 22.11 -18.10
C ASP A 391 -11.04 20.99 -19.14
N GLU A 392 -9.79 20.60 -19.42
CA GLU A 392 -9.48 19.40 -20.18
C GLU A 392 -10.00 18.13 -19.44
N LEU A 393 -10.34 17.09 -20.19
CA LEU A 393 -10.96 15.87 -19.64
C LEU A 393 -10.16 15.24 -18.48
N GLU A 394 -8.85 15.15 -18.66
CA GLU A 394 -7.95 14.60 -17.65
C GLU A 394 -7.95 15.43 -16.37
N VAL A 395 -7.85 16.76 -16.49
CA VAL A 395 -7.90 17.68 -15.35
C VAL A 395 -9.24 17.60 -14.63
N ALA A 396 -10.35 17.57 -15.36
CA ALA A 396 -11.69 17.47 -14.78
C ALA A 396 -11.86 16.14 -14.03
N ASN A 397 -11.45 15.02 -14.61
CA ASN A 397 -11.52 13.71 -13.99
C ASN A 397 -10.66 13.64 -12.73
N ASN A 398 -9.37 13.97 -12.83
CA ASN A 398 -8.43 13.87 -11.70
C ASN A 398 -8.84 14.77 -10.53
N THR A 399 -9.28 15.99 -10.82
CA THR A 399 -9.74 16.95 -9.80
C THR A 399 -10.99 16.46 -9.09
N LEU A 400 -12.02 16.08 -9.85
CA LEU A 400 -13.28 15.61 -9.26
C LEU A 400 -13.12 14.26 -8.56
N GLY A 401 -12.28 13.35 -9.07
CA GLY A 401 -11.94 12.09 -8.41
C GLY A 401 -11.27 12.31 -7.05
N ALA A 402 -10.33 13.25 -6.97
CA ALA A 402 -9.69 13.62 -5.70
C ALA A 402 -10.68 14.27 -4.72
N LEU A 403 -11.52 15.20 -5.19
CA LEU A 403 -12.57 15.84 -4.40
C LEU A 403 -13.59 14.81 -3.91
N ARG A 404 -14.01 13.88 -4.76
CA ARG A 404 -14.92 12.78 -4.44
C ARG A 404 -14.45 11.99 -3.21
N ASN A 405 -13.20 11.54 -3.22
CA ASN A 405 -12.61 10.77 -2.12
C ASN A 405 -12.49 11.60 -0.84
N ARG A 406 -12.05 12.84 -0.95
CA ARG A 406 -11.92 13.76 0.18
C ARG A 406 -13.28 14.04 0.84
N LEU A 407 -14.28 14.41 0.04
CA LEU A 407 -15.62 14.75 0.53
C LEU A 407 -16.32 13.53 1.13
N ALA A 408 -16.14 12.34 0.57
CA ALA A 408 -16.67 11.10 1.14
C ALA A 408 -16.09 10.83 2.54
N LYS A 409 -14.81 11.06 2.74
CA LYS A 409 -14.16 10.94 4.06
C LYS A 409 -14.68 11.99 5.04
N GLU A 410 -14.75 13.25 4.64
CA GLU A 410 -15.26 14.37 5.45
C GLU A 410 -16.73 14.18 5.85
N GLN A 411 -17.55 13.60 4.98
CA GLN A 411 -18.98 13.33 5.21
C GLN A 411 -19.24 11.97 5.89
N GLY A 412 -18.21 11.16 6.16
CA GLY A 412 -18.37 9.84 6.79
C GLY A 412 -19.16 8.84 5.94
N LEU A 413 -19.05 8.93 4.60
CA LEU A 413 -19.77 8.04 3.68
C LEU A 413 -19.10 6.68 3.50
N ILE A 414 -17.85 6.54 3.96
CA ILE A 414 -17.03 5.35 3.77
C ILE A 414 -17.29 4.38 4.92
N ASP A 415 -17.76 3.18 4.59
CA ASP A 415 -17.82 2.06 5.53
C ASP A 415 -16.47 1.35 5.57
N GLU A 416 -15.66 1.66 6.58
CA GLU A 416 -14.31 1.13 6.76
C GLU A 416 -14.26 -0.39 7.04
N SER A 417 -15.41 -1.01 7.33
CA SER A 417 -15.49 -2.47 7.53
C SER A 417 -15.56 -3.26 6.22
N LYS A 418 -15.78 -2.58 5.09
CA LYS A 418 -15.95 -3.21 3.77
C LYS A 418 -14.63 -3.36 3.04
N PHE A 419 -14.49 -4.50 2.36
CA PHE A 419 -13.42 -4.80 1.40
C PHE A 419 -14.03 -4.96 0.02
N ASN A 420 -14.08 -3.86 -0.75
CA ASN A 420 -14.64 -3.84 -2.10
C ASN A 420 -13.50 -4.02 -3.11
N PHE A 421 -13.38 -5.24 -3.66
CA PHE A 421 -12.45 -5.55 -4.73
C PHE A 421 -13.11 -5.36 -6.09
N LEU A 422 -12.33 -4.93 -7.08
CA LEU A 422 -12.72 -4.92 -8.49
C LEU A 422 -11.49 -5.00 -9.38
N TRP A 423 -11.70 -5.48 -10.61
CA TRP A 423 -10.70 -5.44 -11.67
C TRP A 423 -10.92 -4.21 -12.54
N ILE A 424 -9.83 -3.51 -12.88
CA ILE A 424 -9.80 -2.55 -13.96
C ILE A 424 -9.21 -3.24 -15.18
N VAL A 425 -9.93 -3.21 -16.28
CA VAL A 425 -9.59 -3.89 -17.55
C VAL A 425 -9.69 -2.93 -18.73
N ASP A 426 -9.39 -3.38 -19.94
CA ASP A 426 -9.43 -2.57 -21.17
C ASP A 426 -8.56 -1.31 -21.12
N TRP A 427 -7.33 -1.49 -20.64
CA TRP A 427 -6.37 -0.42 -20.46
C TRP A 427 -5.88 0.17 -21.79
N PRO A 428 -5.60 1.49 -21.86
CA PRO A 428 -4.79 2.03 -22.94
C PRO A 428 -3.40 1.40 -22.89
N MET A 429 -2.82 1.14 -24.06
CA MET A 429 -1.47 0.57 -24.16
C MET A 429 -0.39 1.62 -23.90
N PHE A 430 -0.68 2.85 -24.30
CA PHE A 430 0.24 3.97 -24.25
C PHE A 430 -0.40 5.19 -23.59
N GLU A 431 0.44 5.98 -22.93
CA GLU A 431 0.11 7.28 -22.37
C GLU A 431 1.06 8.32 -22.94
N TRP A 432 0.55 9.52 -23.24
CA TRP A 432 1.37 10.62 -23.71
C TRP A 432 2.11 11.27 -22.54
N SER A 433 3.42 11.38 -22.66
CA SER A 433 4.25 12.11 -21.69
C SER A 433 4.58 13.51 -22.23
N GLU A 434 4.07 14.54 -21.58
CA GLU A 434 4.41 15.94 -21.92
C GLU A 434 5.89 16.23 -21.65
N GLU A 435 6.47 15.64 -20.61
CA GLU A 435 7.88 15.81 -20.24
C GLU A 435 8.81 15.19 -21.29
N GLU A 436 8.50 13.98 -21.76
CA GLU A 436 9.29 13.26 -22.77
C GLU A 436 8.90 13.65 -24.21
N GLY A 437 7.74 14.28 -24.42
CA GLY A 437 7.20 14.62 -25.74
C GLY A 437 6.90 13.41 -26.62
N ARG A 438 6.57 12.26 -26.02
CA ARG A 438 6.32 10.99 -26.71
C ARG A 438 5.36 10.08 -25.94
N TYR A 439 4.88 9.06 -26.63
CA TYR A 439 4.14 7.98 -25.98
C TYR A 439 5.06 7.10 -25.14
N MET A 440 4.61 6.79 -23.92
CA MET A 440 5.21 5.83 -22.99
C MET A 440 4.27 4.64 -22.83
N SER A 441 4.81 3.50 -22.46
CA SER A 441 3.97 2.35 -22.11
C SER A 441 3.22 2.62 -20.80
N ALA A 442 1.90 2.41 -20.80
CA ALA A 442 1.09 2.58 -19.60
C ALA A 442 1.44 1.56 -18.49
N HIS A 443 1.94 0.38 -18.87
CA HIS A 443 2.41 -0.67 -17.93
C HIS A 443 3.90 -0.91 -18.11
N HIS A 444 4.26 -1.80 -19.05
CA HIS A 444 5.66 -2.10 -19.41
C HIS A 444 5.76 -2.53 -20.89
N PRO A 445 6.95 -2.48 -21.48
CA PRO A 445 7.15 -2.76 -22.92
C PRO A 445 6.83 -4.18 -23.37
N PHE A 446 6.58 -5.10 -22.44
CA PHE A 446 6.32 -6.52 -22.72
C PHE A 446 4.84 -6.88 -22.69
N THR A 447 3.96 -5.92 -22.44
CA THR A 447 2.50 -6.09 -22.39
C THR A 447 1.96 -6.41 -23.77
N LEU A 448 1.06 -7.40 -23.85
CA LEU A 448 0.41 -7.80 -25.10
C LEU A 448 -0.68 -6.80 -25.49
N PRO A 449 -0.66 -6.23 -26.69
CA PRO A 449 -1.79 -5.48 -27.22
C PRO A 449 -2.97 -6.41 -27.53
N THR A 450 -4.20 -5.90 -27.47
CA THR A 450 -5.37 -6.66 -27.91
C THR A 450 -5.30 -6.92 -29.41
N GLU A 451 -5.82 -8.05 -29.86
CA GLU A 451 -5.80 -8.46 -31.26
C GLU A 451 -6.51 -7.42 -32.15
N GLU A 452 -7.62 -6.88 -31.65
CA GLU A 452 -8.46 -5.90 -32.38
C GLU A 452 -7.71 -4.59 -32.64
N THR A 453 -6.82 -4.17 -31.75
CA THR A 453 -6.16 -2.85 -31.81
C THR A 453 -4.67 -2.91 -32.15
N ALA A 454 -4.07 -4.08 -32.21
CA ALA A 454 -2.63 -4.27 -32.47
C ALA A 454 -2.17 -3.66 -33.82
N HIS A 455 -3.09 -3.52 -34.79
CA HIS A 455 -2.77 -2.92 -36.08
C HIS A 455 -2.48 -1.40 -35.97
N HIS A 456 -2.93 -0.73 -34.90
CA HIS A 456 -2.64 0.69 -34.66
C HIS A 456 -1.21 0.95 -34.15
N LEU A 457 -0.41 -0.09 -33.82
CA LEU A 457 1.00 0.06 -33.41
C LEU A 457 1.87 0.76 -34.46
N ASP A 458 1.50 0.67 -35.73
CA ASP A 458 2.22 1.31 -36.83
C ASP A 458 1.61 2.69 -37.21
N GLY A 459 0.65 3.22 -36.41
CA GLY A 459 -0.08 4.45 -36.73
C GLY A 459 -0.49 5.24 -35.49
N ASP A 460 -1.76 5.20 -35.13
CA ASP A 460 -2.32 5.97 -34.00
C ASP A 460 -2.23 5.18 -32.69
N LEU A 461 -1.16 5.44 -31.93
CA LEU A 461 -0.87 4.74 -30.67
C LEU A 461 -1.94 4.97 -29.58
N ALA A 462 -2.68 6.08 -29.64
CA ALA A 462 -3.75 6.36 -28.67
C ALA A 462 -4.91 5.34 -28.74
N GLN A 463 -5.04 4.62 -29.84
CA GLN A 463 -6.09 3.63 -30.04
C GLN A 463 -5.69 2.20 -29.66
N VAL A 464 -4.44 1.97 -29.32
CA VAL A 464 -3.98 0.64 -28.93
C VAL A 464 -4.43 0.32 -27.52
N ARG A 465 -5.11 -0.80 -27.35
CA ARG A 465 -5.51 -1.34 -26.04
C ARG A 465 -4.63 -2.51 -25.63
N ALA A 466 -4.41 -2.63 -24.32
CA ALA A 466 -3.59 -3.65 -23.71
C ALA A 466 -4.45 -4.78 -23.11
N VAL A 467 -3.96 -6.01 -23.17
CA VAL A 467 -4.49 -7.12 -22.37
C VAL A 467 -3.85 -7.00 -20.98
N ALA A 468 -4.28 -5.97 -20.24
CA ALA A 468 -3.80 -5.64 -18.90
C ALA A 468 -4.98 -5.55 -17.92
N TYR A 469 -4.70 -5.81 -16.66
CA TYR A 469 -5.69 -5.88 -15.60
C TYR A 469 -5.06 -5.52 -14.27
N ASP A 470 -5.71 -4.60 -13.53
CA ASP A 470 -5.30 -4.21 -12.18
C ASP A 470 -6.38 -4.62 -11.18
N ILE A 471 -5.98 -5.18 -10.06
CA ILE A 471 -6.85 -5.44 -8.92
C ILE A 471 -6.84 -4.23 -7.98
N VAL A 472 -8.01 -3.70 -7.71
CA VAL A 472 -8.21 -2.53 -6.85
C VAL A 472 -8.95 -2.94 -5.58
N LEU A 473 -8.53 -2.41 -4.45
CA LEU A 473 -9.19 -2.55 -3.16
C LEU A 473 -9.40 -1.18 -2.54
N ASN A 474 -10.67 -0.78 -2.32
CA ASN A 474 -11.02 0.41 -1.54
C ASN A 474 -10.30 1.71 -1.99
N GLY A 475 -10.13 1.92 -3.27
CA GLY A 475 -9.44 3.11 -3.80
C GLY A 475 -7.91 2.97 -3.92
N TYR A 476 -7.36 1.80 -3.67
CA TYR A 476 -5.94 1.50 -3.85
C TYR A 476 -5.73 0.44 -4.91
N GLU A 477 -4.80 0.67 -5.81
CA GLU A 477 -4.24 -0.37 -6.67
C GLU A 477 -3.49 -1.38 -5.78
N LEU A 478 -4.03 -2.59 -5.68
CA LEU A 478 -3.43 -3.67 -4.90
C LEU A 478 -2.33 -4.37 -5.70
N GLY A 479 -2.54 -4.51 -6.99
CA GLY A 479 -1.59 -5.12 -7.90
C GLY A 479 -2.05 -5.01 -9.34
N GLY A 480 -1.13 -5.24 -10.26
CA GLY A 480 -1.38 -5.18 -11.69
C GLY A 480 -0.68 -6.29 -12.45
N GLY A 481 -1.22 -6.61 -13.60
CA GLY A 481 -0.73 -7.65 -14.48
C GLY A 481 -1.17 -7.50 -15.91
N SER A 482 -0.66 -8.39 -16.76
CA SER A 482 -1.03 -8.47 -18.17
C SER A 482 -0.71 -9.84 -18.77
N LEU A 483 -1.25 -10.10 -19.92
CA LEU A 483 -0.62 -11.05 -20.84
C LEU A 483 0.61 -10.41 -21.48
N ARG A 484 1.59 -11.22 -21.87
CA ARG A 484 2.88 -10.77 -22.39
C ARG A 484 3.02 -11.08 -23.87
N ILE A 485 3.78 -10.23 -24.56
CA ILE A 485 4.22 -10.53 -25.90
C ILE A 485 5.17 -11.73 -25.85
N ASN A 486 4.91 -12.74 -26.67
CA ASN A 486 5.76 -13.94 -26.79
C ASN A 486 6.30 -14.14 -28.21
N GLN A 487 5.97 -13.24 -29.15
CA GLN A 487 6.42 -13.27 -30.53
C GLN A 487 7.40 -12.12 -30.79
N LYS A 488 8.55 -12.44 -31.35
CA LYS A 488 9.65 -11.51 -31.56
C LYS A 488 9.28 -10.32 -32.46
N ASP A 489 8.60 -10.57 -33.56
CA ASP A 489 8.15 -9.52 -34.48
C ASP A 489 7.20 -8.52 -33.82
N MET A 490 6.30 -9.00 -32.97
CA MET A 490 5.39 -8.14 -32.19
C MET A 490 6.20 -7.33 -31.16
N GLN A 491 7.18 -7.93 -30.47
CA GLN A 491 8.02 -7.24 -29.51
C GLN A 491 8.89 -6.15 -30.17
N GLU A 492 9.42 -6.43 -31.34
CA GLU A 492 10.20 -5.44 -32.13
C GLU A 492 9.31 -4.26 -32.56
N ARG A 493 8.06 -4.51 -32.99
CA ARG A 493 7.08 -3.46 -33.31
C ARG A 493 6.75 -2.62 -32.08
N MET A 494 6.61 -3.24 -30.91
CA MET A 494 6.36 -2.55 -29.63
C MET A 494 7.54 -1.63 -29.28
N PHE A 495 8.77 -2.11 -29.34
CA PHE A 495 9.96 -1.29 -29.08
C PHE A 495 10.05 -0.10 -30.05
N LYS A 496 9.76 -0.32 -31.33
CA LYS A 496 9.70 0.75 -32.32
C LYS A 496 8.64 1.79 -32.00
N ALA A 497 7.44 1.37 -31.57
CA ALA A 497 6.36 2.28 -31.15
C ALA A 497 6.77 3.14 -29.95
N LEU A 498 7.59 2.59 -29.04
CA LEU A 498 8.16 3.30 -27.88
C LEU A 498 9.39 4.16 -28.23
N GLY A 499 9.81 4.19 -29.51
CA GLY A 499 10.92 5.02 -29.98
C GLY A 499 12.31 4.41 -29.84
N PHE A 500 12.42 3.10 -29.53
CA PHE A 500 13.70 2.41 -29.54
C PHE A 500 14.20 2.20 -30.98
N SER A 501 15.49 2.45 -31.21
CA SER A 501 16.14 1.94 -32.41
C SER A 501 16.32 0.42 -32.31
N ALA A 502 16.56 -0.26 -33.44
CA ALA A 502 16.82 -1.69 -33.41
C ALA A 502 18.09 -2.04 -32.63
N GLU A 503 19.10 -1.16 -32.69
CA GLU A 503 20.34 -1.28 -31.95
C GLU A 503 20.11 -1.14 -30.43
N ASP A 504 19.36 -0.11 -30.00
CA ASP A 504 19.06 0.12 -28.57
C ASP A 504 18.23 -1.02 -27.99
N ALA A 505 17.22 -1.48 -28.73
CA ALA A 505 16.39 -2.62 -28.32
C ALA A 505 17.23 -3.90 -28.19
N HIS A 506 18.18 -4.13 -29.11
CA HIS A 506 19.08 -5.28 -29.03
C HIS A 506 20.09 -5.15 -27.89
N GLU A 507 20.64 -3.96 -27.66
CA GLU A 507 21.58 -3.74 -26.55
C GLU A 507 20.91 -3.96 -25.18
N GLN A 508 19.69 -3.50 -25.02
CA GLN A 508 18.98 -3.57 -23.74
C GLN A 508 18.28 -4.91 -23.54
N PHE A 509 17.62 -5.45 -24.57
CA PHE A 509 16.69 -6.58 -24.48
C PHE A 509 17.03 -7.72 -25.46
N GLY A 510 18.21 -7.72 -26.06
CA GLY A 510 18.63 -8.71 -27.08
C GLY A 510 18.50 -10.14 -26.60
N PHE A 511 18.82 -10.40 -25.32
CA PHE A 511 18.69 -11.74 -24.72
C PHE A 511 17.22 -12.20 -24.62
N LEU A 512 16.27 -11.29 -24.42
CA LEU A 512 14.84 -11.61 -24.42
C LEU A 512 14.34 -11.88 -25.85
N LEU A 513 14.73 -11.03 -26.80
CA LEU A 513 14.41 -11.23 -28.22
C LEU A 513 14.99 -12.54 -28.76
N GLU A 514 16.22 -12.91 -28.33
CA GLU A 514 16.81 -14.19 -28.67
C GLU A 514 16.04 -15.36 -28.05
N ALA A 515 15.59 -15.23 -26.80
CA ALA A 515 14.80 -16.27 -26.13
C ALA A 515 13.47 -16.54 -26.87
N MET A 516 12.90 -15.54 -27.52
CA MET A 516 11.67 -15.69 -28.32
C MET A 516 11.87 -16.55 -29.59
N ASP A 517 13.11 -16.73 -30.06
CA ASP A 517 13.44 -17.64 -31.16
C ASP A 517 13.37 -19.13 -30.77
N TYR A 518 13.27 -19.45 -29.47
CA TYR A 518 13.36 -20.81 -28.94
C TYR A 518 12.03 -21.33 -28.35
N GLY A 519 10.91 -20.99 -28.97
CA GLY A 519 9.60 -21.55 -28.59
C GLY A 519 9.04 -20.96 -27.31
N PHE A 520 9.00 -19.65 -27.22
CA PHE A 520 8.46 -18.92 -26.08
C PHE A 520 6.94 -19.15 -25.95
N PRO A 521 6.43 -19.69 -24.83
CA PRO A 521 5.00 -19.96 -24.69
C PRO A 521 4.20 -18.66 -24.51
N SER A 522 2.90 -18.71 -24.79
CA SER A 522 1.98 -17.68 -24.30
C SER A 522 2.04 -17.64 -22.76
N HIS A 523 2.10 -16.47 -22.17
CA HIS A 523 2.25 -16.32 -20.73
C HIS A 523 1.69 -14.99 -20.24
N GLY A 524 1.41 -14.94 -18.96
CA GLY A 524 0.94 -13.75 -18.28
C GLY A 524 1.05 -13.90 -16.78
N GLY A 525 0.92 -12.81 -16.08
CA GLY A 525 1.05 -12.81 -14.64
C GLY A 525 0.63 -11.51 -14.00
N LEU A 526 0.91 -11.39 -12.72
CA LEU A 526 0.52 -10.25 -11.90
C LEU A 526 1.47 -10.10 -10.73
N ALA A 527 1.63 -8.89 -10.24
CA ALA A 527 2.32 -8.60 -9.00
C ALA A 527 1.39 -7.89 -8.02
N ILE A 528 1.30 -8.37 -6.79
CA ILE A 528 0.56 -7.74 -5.69
C ILE A 528 1.55 -7.06 -4.76
N GLY A 529 1.33 -5.78 -4.43
CA GLY A 529 2.08 -5.07 -3.40
C GLY A 529 1.76 -5.64 -2.02
N LEU A 530 2.62 -6.53 -1.49
CA LEU A 530 2.37 -7.19 -0.20
C LEU A 530 2.26 -6.17 0.94
N ASP A 531 3.12 -5.17 0.98
CA ASP A 531 3.10 -4.15 2.03
C ASP A 531 1.77 -3.38 2.02
N ARG A 532 1.29 -2.99 0.83
CA ARG A 532 0.00 -2.30 0.66
C ARG A 532 -1.17 -3.20 1.04
N PHE A 533 -1.14 -4.47 0.66
CA PHE A 533 -2.17 -5.42 1.02
C PHE A 533 -2.28 -5.60 2.53
N VAL A 534 -1.14 -5.79 3.20
CA VAL A 534 -1.11 -5.91 4.68
C VAL A 534 -1.54 -4.62 5.35
N MET A 535 -1.12 -3.44 4.84
CA MET A 535 -1.56 -2.13 5.32
C MET A 535 -3.09 -2.02 5.32
N LEU A 536 -3.73 -2.34 4.20
CA LEU A 536 -5.19 -2.28 4.06
C LEU A 536 -5.89 -3.29 4.96
N LEU A 537 -5.36 -4.50 5.10
CA LEU A 537 -5.90 -5.52 6.02
C LEU A 537 -5.73 -5.13 7.49
N ALA A 538 -4.68 -4.42 7.84
CA ALA A 538 -4.44 -3.90 9.19
C ALA A 538 -5.32 -2.68 9.52
N GLY A 539 -5.90 -2.02 8.50
CA GLY A 539 -6.64 -0.78 8.67
C GLY A 539 -5.72 0.43 8.91
N GLU A 540 -4.49 0.36 8.41
CA GLU A 540 -3.49 1.42 8.53
C GLU A 540 -3.53 2.36 7.31
N ASP A 541 -3.24 3.63 7.55
CA ASP A 541 -3.19 4.67 6.51
C ASP A 541 -1.78 4.83 5.90
N ASN A 542 -0.77 4.16 6.48
CA ASN A 542 0.63 4.33 6.09
C ASN A 542 1.35 2.97 6.03
N ILE A 543 2.02 2.74 4.90
CA ILE A 543 2.77 1.50 4.65
C ILE A 543 3.91 1.26 5.66
N ARG A 544 4.43 2.31 6.32
CA ARG A 544 5.46 2.22 7.34
C ARG A 544 5.03 1.45 8.60
N GLU A 545 3.72 1.34 8.84
CA GLU A 545 3.18 0.60 9.98
C GLU A 545 3.30 -0.93 9.80
N VAL A 546 3.52 -1.39 8.58
CA VAL A 546 3.61 -2.82 8.22
C VAL A 546 4.99 -3.23 7.66
N ILE A 547 5.96 -2.32 7.64
CA ILE A 547 7.36 -2.56 7.28
C ILE A 547 8.22 -2.36 8.51
N ALA A 548 9.07 -3.34 8.85
CA ALA A 548 9.81 -3.32 10.11
C ALA A 548 10.75 -2.10 10.23
N PHE A 549 11.53 -1.83 9.20
CA PHE A 549 12.51 -0.73 9.15
C PHE A 549 12.33 0.09 7.86
N PRO A 550 11.26 0.90 7.77
CA PRO A 550 10.99 1.70 6.59
C PRO A 550 11.87 2.93 6.55
N LYS A 551 11.96 3.56 5.38
CA LYS A 551 12.53 4.90 5.22
C LYS A 551 11.49 5.98 5.55
N ASN A 552 11.97 7.16 5.95
CA ASN A 552 11.12 8.34 6.10
C ASN A 552 10.79 8.97 4.73
N ASN A 553 10.06 10.10 4.72
CA ASN A 553 9.65 10.78 3.48
C ASN A 553 10.83 11.34 2.65
N LYS A 554 12.05 11.38 3.22
CA LYS A 554 13.28 11.81 2.53
C LYS A 554 14.11 10.61 2.06
N ALA A 555 13.55 9.41 1.99
CA ALA A 555 14.22 8.16 1.66
C ALA A 555 15.41 7.82 2.57
N SER A 556 15.41 8.31 3.81
CA SER A 556 16.46 8.06 4.79
C SER A 556 15.98 7.21 5.95
N ASP A 557 16.92 6.50 6.59
CA ASP A 557 16.68 5.75 7.82
C ASP A 557 17.24 6.53 9.02
N PRO A 558 16.39 7.11 9.87
CA PRO A 558 16.84 7.88 11.03
C PRO A 558 17.55 7.04 12.10
N MET A 559 17.34 5.73 12.13
CA MET A 559 17.95 4.81 13.10
C MET A 559 19.40 4.49 12.74
N THR A 560 19.65 4.08 11.50
CA THR A 560 20.98 3.71 10.99
C THR A 560 21.72 4.85 10.33
N GLN A 561 21.03 5.97 10.08
CA GLN A 561 21.53 7.14 9.34
C GLN A 561 21.92 6.82 7.88
N ALA A 562 21.24 5.84 7.28
CA ALA A 562 21.37 5.56 5.85
C ALA A 562 20.51 6.54 5.03
N PRO A 563 20.99 7.03 3.83
CA PRO A 563 22.30 6.79 3.25
C PRO A 563 23.43 7.54 3.99
N SER A 564 24.64 6.99 3.96
CA SER A 564 25.82 7.57 4.62
C SER A 564 27.01 7.61 3.66
N THR A 565 28.03 8.38 4.03
CA THR A 565 29.30 8.40 3.30
C THR A 565 30.04 7.06 3.46
N VAL A 566 30.89 6.76 2.48
CA VAL A 566 31.77 5.60 2.50
C VAL A 566 33.23 6.04 2.54
N ALA A 567 34.14 5.15 2.95
CA ALA A 567 35.56 5.46 3.02
C ALA A 567 36.15 5.67 1.62
N SER A 568 37.06 6.66 1.49
CA SER A 568 37.71 6.98 0.19
C SER A 568 38.38 5.77 -0.45
N ALA A 569 38.98 4.88 0.34
CA ALA A 569 39.59 3.65 -0.17
C ALA A 569 38.58 2.74 -0.90
N GLN A 570 37.31 2.72 -0.46
CA GLN A 570 36.27 1.93 -1.14
C GLN A 570 35.91 2.56 -2.50
N LEU A 571 35.88 3.89 -2.59
CA LEU A 571 35.64 4.60 -3.85
C LEU A 571 36.81 4.37 -4.83
N GLU A 572 38.05 4.43 -4.35
CA GLU A 572 39.25 4.15 -5.15
C GLU A 572 39.24 2.71 -5.72
N GLU A 573 38.87 1.72 -4.89
CA GLU A 573 38.72 0.33 -5.36
C GLU A 573 37.69 0.20 -6.48
N LEU A 574 36.63 0.98 -6.44
CA LEU A 574 35.56 1.00 -7.43
C LEU A 574 35.90 1.89 -8.65
N ALA A 575 36.99 2.65 -8.60
CA ALA A 575 37.33 3.71 -9.56
C ALA A 575 36.23 4.77 -9.71
N LEU A 576 35.64 5.18 -8.57
CA LEU A 576 34.61 6.20 -8.50
C LEU A 576 35.15 7.46 -7.81
N ASP A 577 34.63 8.60 -8.22
CA ASP A 577 34.85 9.90 -7.57
C ASP A 577 33.50 10.56 -7.31
N ILE A 578 33.41 11.31 -6.21
CA ILE A 578 32.21 12.05 -5.84
C ILE A 578 32.43 13.51 -6.20
N THR A 579 31.69 13.99 -7.21
CA THR A 579 31.64 15.42 -7.54
C THR A 579 30.35 16.00 -6.96
N LEU A 580 30.47 16.82 -5.92
CA LEU A 580 29.37 17.60 -5.42
C LEU A 580 29.36 18.94 -6.16
N GLU A 581 28.22 19.31 -6.76
CA GLU A 581 28.01 20.68 -7.18
C GLU A 581 27.99 21.55 -5.91
N ASN A 582 28.80 22.59 -5.88
CA ASN A 582 28.73 23.56 -4.79
C ASN A 582 27.38 24.25 -4.84
N GLU A 583 26.50 24.01 -3.87
CA GLU A 583 25.26 24.75 -3.65
C GLU A 583 25.52 26.24 -3.43
#